data_ddc64346a507cbf44be85119c4af5ef0
#
_entry.id   ddc64346a507cbf44be85119c4af5ef0
#
_cell.length_a   1.000
_cell.length_b   1.000
_cell.length_c   1.000
_cell.angle_alpha   90.00
_cell.angle_beta   90.00
_cell.angle_gamma   90.00
#
_symmetry.space_group_name_H-M   'P 1'
#
loop_
_entity.id
_entity.type
_entity.pdbx_description
1 polymer ?
#
loop_
_entity_poly.entity_id
_entity_poly.type
_entity_poly.pdbx_seq_one_letter_code
_entity_poly.pdbx_strand_id
1 'polypeptide(L)'
;MRKIKIILLFIFIVSAFFSFSNAYATTNFNVPRKAMKIYDKLDLNSIVQSDNNSYTFTTSNPDVVSIIENVAIANKFGQATITVSDENSTDTISISSGYYVGIDVSVWNGDVDWPRVKAQGIDFAMIRSSYGWYDEYDAAAGKEYNFQYDKKLQRNVKGAIDNDIQFGIYHYSYADTIAEAEMEAEYVISAINSLGDEYINKMSLPVTYDVEHVTTLSKKELTDIVVTFCTKITEAGYKPMIYANTDFFINKLELSRLTSMLYDLWYAWPTSNPNFNNKMAIRGTDVVPIMWQYSWEGDIAGAQTSGGELDMDVLYMKDRVKVEVYNLDTLIDFYGVNKGETLDIELPQLEKEGYIFEGYLDQEDNLVDSSTIYNEDTRLDAKFSKIKITSIIPVNTQLEIDSVYTKYISFDILPKEASLVDETISYEVADKTILDVESNTGKILPRKDGKTTVTCVLDSDNSIKATVFVNVHLGYVKGDLDRNNLVDANDASIALEIFKSESQTQEDLKYGDMDDNGIIDANDASLILEVYKINK
;
A
#
# COMPACT_ATOMS: atom_id res chain seq x y z
N MET A 1 -46.50 66.42 62.27
CA MET A 1 -45.15 66.36 61.72
C MET A 1 -44.86 64.91 61.33
N ARG A 2 -44.95 64.61 60.06
CA ARG A 2 -44.73 63.26 59.54
C ARG A 2 -43.22 63.08 59.28
N LYS A 3 -42.61 62.04 59.88
CA LYS A 3 -41.21 61.63 59.61
C LYS A 3 -41.20 60.76 58.31
N ILE A 4 -40.50 61.24 57.30
CA ILE A 4 -40.21 60.49 56.08
C ILE A 4 -39.00 59.60 56.38
N LYS A 5 -39.18 58.29 56.27
CA LYS A 5 -38.07 57.29 56.27
C LYS A 5 -37.56 57.15 54.84
N ILE A 6 -36.34 57.56 54.66
CA ILE A 6 -35.60 57.27 53.38
C ILE A 6 -35.06 55.83 53.49
N ILE A 7 -35.54 54.97 52.63
CA ILE A 7 -35.00 53.63 52.45
C ILE A 7 -33.94 53.72 51.33
N LEU A 8 -32.65 53.59 51.75
CA LEU A 8 -31.57 53.40 50.78
C LEU A 8 -31.59 51.96 50.25
N LEU A 9 -31.86 51.79 48.97
CA LEU A 9 -31.79 50.54 48.25
C LEU A 9 -30.35 50.34 47.78
N PHE A 10 -29.58 49.45 48.44
CA PHE A 10 -28.28 49.02 47.97
C PHE A 10 -28.47 48.04 46.87
N ILE A 11 -28.18 48.44 45.62
CA ILE A 11 -28.10 47.54 44.45
C ILE A 11 -26.70 46.91 44.49
N PHE A 12 -26.65 45.63 44.87
CA PHE A 12 -25.45 44.81 44.69
C PHE A 12 -25.39 44.43 43.21
N ILE A 13 -24.50 45.06 42.45
CA ILE A 13 -24.09 44.59 41.13
C ILE A 13 -23.13 43.44 41.36
N VAL A 14 -23.61 42.19 41.26
CA VAL A 14 -22.76 41.02 41.14
C VAL A 14 -22.25 40.99 39.71
N SER A 15 -21.06 41.51 39.47
CA SER A 15 -20.32 41.27 38.25
C SER A 15 -19.89 39.81 38.23
N ALA A 16 -20.70 38.96 37.56
CA ALA A 16 -20.26 37.62 37.18
C ALA A 16 -19.12 37.77 36.18
N PHE A 17 -17.91 37.64 36.62
CA PHE A 17 -16.78 37.35 35.73
C PHE A 17 -17.03 35.96 35.13
N PHE A 18 -17.63 35.91 33.94
CA PHE A 18 -17.50 34.76 33.09
C PHE A 18 -16.04 34.72 32.63
N SER A 19 -15.24 33.93 33.31
CA SER A 19 -13.97 33.45 32.75
C SER A 19 -14.33 32.60 31.55
N PHE A 20 -14.30 33.17 30.35
CA PHE A 20 -14.18 32.38 29.14
C PHE A 20 -12.81 31.72 29.23
N SER A 21 -12.77 30.50 29.73
CA SER A 21 -11.66 29.61 29.38
C SER A 21 -11.75 29.45 27.88
N ASN A 22 -10.88 30.09 27.14
CA ASN A 22 -10.62 29.71 25.77
C ASN A 22 -10.17 28.25 25.83
N ALA A 23 -11.09 27.31 25.58
CA ALA A 23 -10.70 25.96 25.27
C ALA A 23 -9.94 26.08 23.95
N TYR A 24 -8.62 26.06 24.02
CA TYR A 24 -7.81 25.94 22.83
C TYR A 24 -8.19 24.62 22.18
N ALA A 25 -8.49 24.67 20.88
CA ALA A 25 -8.68 23.47 20.09
C ALA A 25 -7.45 22.58 20.29
N THR A 26 -7.68 21.33 20.72
CA THR A 26 -6.61 20.36 20.94
C THR A 26 -6.54 19.39 19.79
N THR A 27 -5.32 19.09 19.35
CA THR A 27 -5.06 18.06 18.34
C THR A 27 -4.57 16.81 19.06
N ASN A 28 -5.33 15.71 18.98
CA ASN A 28 -5.03 14.47 19.69
C ASN A 28 -5.20 13.26 18.79
N PHE A 29 -4.49 12.17 19.09
CA PHE A 29 -4.81 10.86 18.58
C PHE A 29 -6.02 10.26 19.33
N ASN A 30 -6.84 9.51 18.61
CA ASN A 30 -8.02 8.85 19.20
C ASN A 30 -7.67 7.58 20.00
N VAL A 31 -6.44 7.08 19.87
CA VAL A 31 -5.91 5.93 20.63
C VAL A 31 -4.44 6.15 20.96
N PRO A 32 -3.93 5.67 22.12
CA PRO A 32 -2.53 5.87 22.52
C PRO A 32 -1.55 4.92 21.79
N ARG A 33 -2.03 3.84 21.18
CA ARG A 33 -1.23 2.87 20.44
C ARG A 33 -1.99 2.23 19.30
N LYS A 34 -1.26 1.73 18.28
CA LYS A 34 -1.82 0.99 17.15
C LYS A 34 -0.78 0.02 16.58
N ALA A 35 -1.22 -1.21 16.30
CA ALA A 35 -0.42 -2.20 15.60
C ALA A 35 -0.54 -2.03 14.08
N MET A 36 0.56 -2.24 13.36
CA MET A 36 0.65 -2.27 11.90
C MET A 36 1.42 -3.51 11.44
N LYS A 37 0.95 -4.18 10.41
CA LYS A 37 1.77 -5.19 9.72
C LYS A 37 2.88 -4.50 8.95
N ILE A 38 4.03 -5.15 8.80
CA ILE A 38 5.14 -4.61 8.00
C ILE A 38 4.65 -4.38 6.56
N TYR A 39 4.99 -3.23 5.98
CA TYR A 39 4.55 -2.67 4.69
C TYR A 39 3.09 -2.19 4.63
N ASP A 40 2.34 -2.21 5.76
CA ASP A 40 1.05 -1.51 5.81
C ASP A 40 1.22 0.00 5.80
N LYS A 41 0.21 0.68 5.27
CA LYS A 41 0.08 2.12 5.20
C LYS A 41 -1.09 2.58 6.07
N LEU A 42 -0.90 3.64 6.85
CA LEU A 42 -1.92 4.22 7.71
C LEU A 42 -2.02 5.73 7.44
N ASP A 43 -3.16 6.17 6.95
CA ASP A 43 -3.45 7.60 6.91
C ASP A 43 -3.60 8.15 8.34
N LEU A 44 -2.65 8.95 8.77
CA LEU A 44 -2.61 9.52 10.13
C LEU A 44 -3.77 10.49 10.38
N ASN A 45 -4.30 11.14 9.34
CA ASN A 45 -5.47 12.00 9.48
C ASN A 45 -6.72 11.23 9.93
N SER A 46 -6.81 9.92 9.59
CA SER A 46 -7.94 9.07 9.98
C SER A 46 -8.01 8.77 11.47
N ILE A 47 -6.93 9.00 12.21
CA ILE A 47 -6.80 8.68 13.65
C ILE A 47 -6.53 9.92 14.52
N VAL A 48 -6.51 11.11 13.93
CA VAL A 48 -6.37 12.38 14.64
C VAL A 48 -7.73 13.03 14.82
N GLN A 49 -7.98 13.54 16.02
CA GLN A 49 -9.08 14.46 16.32
C GLN A 49 -8.50 15.86 16.46
N SER A 50 -8.89 16.78 15.60
CA SER A 50 -8.46 18.17 15.65
C SER A 50 -9.54 19.10 15.15
N ASP A 51 -9.72 20.20 15.86
CA ASP A 51 -10.52 21.34 15.40
C ASP A 51 -9.71 22.29 14.49
N ASN A 52 -8.41 22.03 14.32
CA ASN A 52 -7.48 22.80 13.52
C ASN A 52 -7.03 21.97 12.29
N ASN A 53 -7.07 22.58 11.10
CA ASN A 53 -6.65 21.92 9.85
C ASN A 53 -5.14 22.02 9.57
N SER A 54 -4.36 22.59 10.48
CA SER A 54 -2.91 22.80 10.31
C SER A 54 -2.14 22.12 11.42
N TYR A 55 -1.77 20.87 11.21
CA TYR A 55 -0.90 20.08 12.09
C TYR A 55 0.14 19.31 11.30
N THR A 56 1.20 18.90 11.94
CA THR A 56 2.31 18.14 11.35
C THR A 56 2.56 16.86 12.12
N PHE A 57 3.13 15.87 11.42
CA PHE A 57 3.52 14.60 12.01
C PHE A 57 5.03 14.40 11.98
N THR A 58 5.57 13.83 13.05
CA THR A 58 6.96 13.36 13.10
C THR A 58 7.05 11.96 13.68
N THR A 59 8.11 11.24 13.37
CA THR A 59 8.38 9.89 13.89
C THR A 59 9.68 9.85 14.66
N SER A 60 9.69 9.11 15.76
CA SER A 60 10.90 8.87 16.56
C SER A 60 11.89 7.90 15.90
N ASN A 61 11.41 7.06 14.95
CA ASN A 61 12.22 6.06 14.29
C ASN A 61 11.75 5.82 12.85
N PRO A 62 12.23 6.62 11.88
CA PRO A 62 11.81 6.51 10.47
C PRO A 62 12.21 5.19 9.81
N ASP A 63 13.20 4.48 10.33
CA ASP A 63 13.55 3.15 9.85
C ASP A 63 12.47 2.10 10.15
N VAL A 64 11.76 2.25 11.26
CA VAL A 64 10.68 1.35 11.67
C VAL A 64 9.36 1.81 11.07
N VAL A 65 9.03 3.10 11.23
CA VAL A 65 7.84 3.72 10.65
C VAL A 65 8.22 5.06 10.05
N SER A 66 8.20 5.16 8.73
CA SER A 66 8.38 6.44 8.01
C SER A 66 7.03 7.14 7.81
N ILE A 67 7.08 8.45 7.52
CA ILE A 67 5.90 9.25 7.21
C ILE A 67 6.12 9.94 5.86
N ILE A 68 5.19 9.75 4.94
CA ILE A 68 5.16 10.38 3.62
C ILE A 68 3.76 10.98 3.44
N GLU A 69 3.64 12.29 3.24
CA GLU A 69 2.35 12.97 3.00
C GLU A 69 1.25 12.59 4.01
N ASN A 70 1.58 12.58 5.29
CA ASN A 70 0.69 12.17 6.39
C ASN A 70 0.29 10.68 6.41
N VAL A 71 0.93 9.85 5.60
CA VAL A 71 0.78 8.39 5.63
C VAL A 71 1.95 7.78 6.38
N ALA A 72 1.68 7.08 7.48
CA ALA A 72 2.66 6.25 8.17
C ALA A 72 2.82 4.93 7.43
N ILE A 73 4.08 4.52 7.20
CA ILE A 73 4.45 3.27 6.53
C ILE A 73 5.30 2.44 7.48
N ALA A 74 4.85 1.24 7.80
CA ALA A 74 5.61 0.29 8.61
C ALA A 74 6.69 -0.38 7.75
N ASN A 75 7.96 -0.02 7.94
CA ASN A 75 9.06 -0.48 7.08
C ASN A 75 9.70 -1.78 7.57
N LYS A 76 9.83 -1.96 8.89
CA LYS A 76 10.43 -3.14 9.50
C LYS A 76 9.87 -3.38 10.89
N PHE A 77 10.16 -4.56 11.45
CA PHE A 77 9.81 -4.91 12.81
C PHE A 77 10.37 -3.91 13.82
N GLY A 78 9.52 -3.48 14.77
CA GLY A 78 9.94 -2.58 15.84
C GLY A 78 8.84 -1.67 16.36
N GLN A 79 9.26 -0.65 17.10
CA GLN A 79 8.39 0.36 17.66
C GLN A 79 8.82 1.76 17.24
N ALA A 80 7.87 2.61 16.94
CA ALA A 80 8.08 4.04 16.74
C ALA A 80 6.98 4.85 17.44
N THR A 81 7.32 6.02 17.94
CA THR A 81 6.36 7.01 18.42
C THR A 81 6.11 8.02 17.33
N ILE A 82 4.86 8.19 16.92
CA ILE A 82 4.42 9.27 16.04
C ILE A 82 3.93 10.41 16.92
N THR A 83 4.38 11.60 16.62
CA THR A 83 3.96 12.83 17.28
C THR A 83 3.14 13.66 16.30
N VAL A 84 1.93 14.09 16.71
CA VAL A 84 1.16 15.13 16.03
C VAL A 84 1.34 16.45 16.78
N SER A 85 1.55 17.53 16.06
CA SER A 85 1.74 18.87 16.66
C SER A 85 1.03 19.94 15.84
N ASP A 86 0.36 20.85 16.52
CA ASP A 86 -0.09 22.14 15.99
C ASP A 86 0.52 23.30 16.78
N GLU A 87 0.04 24.53 16.57
CA GLU A 87 0.54 25.73 17.28
C GLU A 87 0.29 25.70 18.81
N ASN A 88 -0.68 24.92 19.27
CA ASN A 88 -1.19 24.97 20.64
C ASN A 88 -1.04 23.66 21.41
N SER A 89 -0.89 22.54 20.71
CA SER A 89 -0.93 21.21 21.32
C SER A 89 0.01 20.22 20.65
N THR A 90 0.37 19.19 21.40
CA THR A 90 1.17 18.05 20.94
C THR A 90 0.64 16.79 21.60
N ASP A 91 0.46 15.74 20.80
CA ASP A 91 0.08 14.41 21.29
C ASP A 91 0.89 13.30 20.58
N THR A 92 0.87 12.10 21.15
CA THR A 92 1.69 10.99 20.67
C THR A 92 0.90 9.69 20.59
N ILE A 93 1.22 8.88 19.58
CA ILE A 93 0.75 7.51 19.47
C ILE A 93 1.96 6.56 19.32
N SER A 94 1.91 5.42 20.02
CA SER A 94 2.89 4.35 19.85
C SER A 94 2.46 3.42 18.70
N ILE A 95 3.30 3.26 17.69
CA ILE A 95 3.09 2.30 16.59
C ILE A 95 3.94 1.06 16.83
N SER A 96 3.28 -0.10 16.88
CA SER A 96 3.90 -1.42 16.91
C SER A 96 3.94 -2.00 15.51
N SER A 97 5.11 -2.07 14.90
CA SER A 97 5.28 -2.64 13.56
C SER A 97 5.66 -4.12 13.63
N GLY A 98 4.82 -5.00 13.08
CA GLY A 98 5.06 -6.45 13.02
C GLY A 98 4.64 -7.24 14.25
N TYR A 99 3.96 -6.62 15.23
CA TYR A 99 3.42 -7.31 16.39
C TYR A 99 2.16 -6.61 16.95
N TYR A 100 1.32 -7.41 17.62
CA TYR A 100 0.18 -6.95 18.41
C TYR A 100 0.57 -6.85 19.88
N VAL A 101 -0.08 -5.95 20.62
CA VAL A 101 0.06 -5.82 22.07
C VAL A 101 -1.18 -6.39 22.75
N GLY A 102 -0.99 -7.26 23.71
CA GLY A 102 -2.06 -7.93 24.42
C GLY A 102 -1.85 -8.00 25.92
N ILE A 103 -2.82 -8.64 26.55
CA ILE A 103 -2.84 -8.95 27.99
C ILE A 103 -3.24 -10.41 28.19
N ASP A 104 -2.82 -11.03 29.28
CA ASP A 104 -3.48 -12.23 29.72
C ASP A 104 -4.25 -11.98 31.03
N VAL A 105 -5.41 -12.62 31.14
CA VAL A 105 -6.36 -12.34 32.21
C VAL A 105 -7.03 -13.59 32.76
N SER A 106 -7.36 -13.52 34.05
CA SER A 106 -8.06 -14.57 34.78
C SER A 106 -9.03 -13.98 35.80
N VAL A 107 -9.55 -14.81 36.67
CA VAL A 107 -10.38 -14.38 37.82
C VAL A 107 -9.66 -13.34 38.71
N TRP A 108 -8.32 -13.33 38.72
CA TRP A 108 -7.52 -12.44 39.53
C TRP A 108 -7.59 -10.96 39.09
N ASN A 109 -7.90 -10.72 37.82
CA ASN A 109 -8.10 -9.36 37.28
C ASN A 109 -9.52 -8.82 37.59
N GLY A 110 -10.35 -9.59 38.30
CA GLY A 110 -11.69 -9.16 38.69
C GLY A 110 -12.62 -8.94 37.48
N ASP A 111 -13.32 -7.83 37.49
CA ASP A 111 -14.22 -7.43 36.41
C ASP A 111 -13.51 -6.51 35.44
N VAL A 112 -13.00 -7.06 34.35
CA VAL A 112 -12.31 -6.30 33.31
C VAL A 112 -13.30 -5.35 32.60
N ASP A 113 -12.92 -4.09 32.47
CA ASP A 113 -13.61 -3.05 31.68
C ASP A 113 -13.09 -3.09 30.23
N TRP A 114 -13.62 -3.97 29.42
CA TRP A 114 -13.15 -4.23 28.06
C TRP A 114 -13.22 -3.02 27.13
N PRO A 115 -14.26 -2.15 27.15
CA PRO A 115 -14.24 -0.89 26.40
C PRO A 115 -13.03 -0.03 26.75
N ARG A 116 -12.68 0.06 28.01
CA ARG A 116 -11.53 0.85 28.47
C ARG A 116 -10.19 0.21 28.08
N VAL A 117 -10.10 -1.11 28.14
CA VAL A 117 -8.94 -1.90 27.66
C VAL A 117 -8.74 -1.65 26.16
N LYS A 118 -9.80 -1.73 25.35
CA LYS A 118 -9.74 -1.44 23.92
C LYS A 118 -9.29 -0.01 23.64
N ALA A 119 -9.80 0.95 24.37
CA ALA A 119 -9.41 2.37 24.25
C ALA A 119 -7.92 2.60 24.56
N GLN A 120 -7.26 1.69 25.29
CA GLN A 120 -5.80 1.71 25.50
C GLN A 120 -5.01 1.09 24.34
N GLY A 121 -5.69 0.64 23.26
CA GLY A 121 -5.08 0.07 22.08
C GLY A 121 -4.60 -1.38 22.27
N ILE A 122 -5.25 -2.14 23.13
CA ILE A 122 -4.99 -3.58 23.27
C ILE A 122 -5.62 -4.33 22.10
N ASP A 123 -4.84 -5.18 21.45
CA ASP A 123 -5.21 -5.90 20.25
C ASP A 123 -5.75 -7.31 20.54
N PHE A 124 -5.22 -7.97 21.60
CA PHE A 124 -5.60 -9.33 21.94
C PHE A 124 -5.57 -9.62 23.45
N ALA A 125 -6.21 -10.72 23.83
CA ALA A 125 -6.18 -11.24 25.20
C ALA A 125 -6.05 -12.76 25.21
N MET A 126 -5.20 -13.30 26.10
CA MET A 126 -5.22 -14.69 26.50
C MET A 126 -6.08 -14.82 27.76
N ILE A 127 -7.10 -15.68 27.71
CA ILE A 127 -8.13 -15.75 28.76
C ILE A 127 -8.07 -17.13 29.43
N ARG A 128 -7.87 -17.15 30.75
CA ARG A 128 -7.84 -18.42 31.44
C ARG A 128 -9.19 -19.14 31.37
N SER A 129 -9.15 -20.38 30.91
CA SER A 129 -10.34 -21.26 30.91
C SER A 129 -10.53 -21.97 32.22
N SER A 130 -9.44 -22.48 32.77
CA SER A 130 -9.45 -23.42 33.88
C SER A 130 -8.06 -23.64 34.46
N TYR A 131 -7.99 -24.36 35.52
CA TYR A 131 -6.77 -24.86 36.14
C TYR A 131 -7.01 -26.18 36.84
N GLY A 132 -5.97 -27.01 36.93
CA GLY A 132 -5.92 -28.16 37.78
C GLY A 132 -5.37 -27.85 39.17
N TRP A 133 -5.56 -28.69 40.14
CA TRP A 133 -4.82 -28.65 41.38
C TRP A 133 -4.90 -30.02 42.11
N TYR A 134 -3.95 -30.27 43.02
CA TYR A 134 -4.03 -31.39 43.96
C TYR A 134 -4.60 -30.91 45.30
N ASP A 135 -5.52 -31.69 45.88
CA ASP A 135 -5.98 -31.45 47.24
C ASP A 135 -4.88 -31.89 48.23
N GLU A 136 -4.18 -30.96 48.82
CA GLU A 136 -3.09 -31.22 49.76
C GLU A 136 -3.61 -31.66 51.15
N TYR A 137 -4.90 -31.52 51.43
CA TYR A 137 -5.46 -31.76 52.76
C TYR A 137 -5.79 -33.22 53.06
N ASP A 138 -5.77 -34.10 52.06
CA ASP A 138 -6.08 -35.54 52.28
C ASP A 138 -4.84 -36.43 52.10
N ALA A 139 -3.78 -36.14 52.86
CA ALA A 139 -2.56 -36.92 52.86
C ALA A 139 -2.71 -38.40 53.26
N ALA A 140 -3.88 -38.84 53.73
CA ALA A 140 -4.17 -40.20 54.11
C ALA A 140 -4.89 -41.02 53.01
N ALA A 141 -5.50 -40.37 52.00
CA ALA A 141 -6.29 -41.00 50.95
C ALA A 141 -5.66 -40.98 49.53
N GLY A 142 -4.48 -40.40 49.38
CA GLY A 142 -3.87 -40.14 48.07
C GLY A 142 -4.36 -38.79 47.52
N LYS A 143 -3.46 -38.09 46.81
CA LYS A 143 -3.80 -36.81 46.17
C LYS A 143 -4.88 -37.05 45.13
N GLU A 144 -6.03 -36.40 45.31
CA GLU A 144 -7.07 -36.37 44.28
C GLU A 144 -6.80 -35.22 43.34
N TYR A 145 -6.82 -35.47 42.03
CA TYR A 145 -6.64 -34.47 41.00
C TYR A 145 -7.97 -33.77 40.75
N ASN A 146 -7.99 -32.45 40.90
CA ASN A 146 -9.19 -31.63 40.77
C ASN A 146 -9.06 -30.61 39.64
N PHE A 147 -10.21 -30.12 39.16
CA PHE A 147 -10.29 -29.09 38.11
C PHE A 147 -11.24 -27.99 38.53
N GLN A 148 -10.92 -26.77 38.08
CA GLN A 148 -11.84 -25.66 38.26
C GLN A 148 -11.86 -24.78 37.03
N TYR A 149 -13.06 -24.44 36.56
CA TYR A 149 -13.25 -23.41 35.55
C TYR A 149 -12.91 -22.03 36.11
N ASP A 150 -12.31 -21.18 35.30
CA ASP A 150 -12.17 -19.76 35.65
C ASP A 150 -13.56 -19.11 35.67
N LYS A 151 -13.94 -18.52 36.80
CA LYS A 151 -15.27 -17.92 37.00
C LYS A 151 -15.53 -16.70 36.08
N LYS A 152 -14.49 -16.14 35.46
CA LYS A 152 -14.57 -14.97 34.58
C LYS A 152 -14.47 -15.37 33.11
N LEU A 153 -14.25 -16.64 32.76
CA LEU A 153 -14.06 -17.10 31.38
C LEU A 153 -15.13 -16.53 30.42
N GLN A 154 -16.40 -16.84 30.66
CA GLN A 154 -17.49 -16.43 29.76
C GLN A 154 -17.62 -14.90 29.66
N ARG A 155 -17.48 -14.20 30.81
CA ARG A 155 -17.52 -12.74 30.85
C ARG A 155 -16.36 -12.11 30.04
N ASN A 156 -15.15 -12.63 30.22
CA ASN A 156 -13.96 -12.12 29.55
C ASN A 156 -14.01 -12.39 28.05
N VAL A 157 -14.39 -13.60 27.63
CA VAL A 157 -14.56 -13.94 26.21
C VAL A 157 -15.60 -13.02 25.55
N LYS A 158 -16.78 -12.88 26.18
CA LYS A 158 -17.80 -11.97 25.66
C LYS A 158 -17.31 -10.54 25.57
N GLY A 159 -16.64 -10.06 26.61
CA GLY A 159 -16.13 -8.69 26.67
C GLY A 159 -15.06 -8.42 25.62
N ALA A 160 -14.14 -9.35 25.38
CA ALA A 160 -13.14 -9.25 24.33
C ALA A 160 -13.81 -9.16 22.93
N ILE A 161 -14.76 -10.05 22.64
CA ILE A 161 -15.49 -10.09 21.38
C ILE A 161 -16.31 -8.82 21.14
N ASP A 162 -17.04 -8.35 22.15
CA ASP A 162 -17.90 -7.16 22.04
C ASP A 162 -17.09 -5.88 21.78
N ASN A 163 -15.76 -5.92 21.98
CA ASN A 163 -14.85 -4.79 21.80
C ASN A 163 -13.79 -5.04 20.72
N ASP A 164 -13.99 -5.99 19.81
CA ASP A 164 -13.05 -6.32 18.73
C ASP A 164 -11.60 -6.56 19.21
N ILE A 165 -11.46 -7.28 20.34
CA ILE A 165 -10.20 -7.78 20.86
C ILE A 165 -10.10 -9.26 20.50
N GLN A 166 -9.03 -9.64 19.78
CA GLN A 166 -8.74 -11.03 19.48
C GLN A 166 -8.54 -11.82 20.76
N PHE A 167 -8.93 -13.08 20.81
CA PHE A 167 -8.71 -13.88 22.03
C PHE A 167 -8.26 -15.30 21.75
N GLY A 168 -7.54 -15.82 22.73
CA GLY A 168 -7.19 -17.23 22.91
C GLY A 168 -7.48 -17.67 24.34
N ILE A 169 -7.31 -18.95 24.56
CA ILE A 169 -7.62 -19.59 25.85
C ILE A 169 -6.33 -20.17 26.43
N TYR A 170 -6.15 -20.09 27.77
CA TYR A 170 -5.12 -20.86 28.43
C TYR A 170 -5.64 -21.65 29.62
N HIS A 171 -4.95 -22.76 29.93
CA HIS A 171 -5.17 -23.64 31.07
C HIS A 171 -3.88 -23.74 31.88
N TYR A 172 -3.96 -23.47 33.17
CA TYR A 172 -2.85 -23.60 34.10
C TYR A 172 -2.74 -25.07 34.55
N SER A 173 -1.66 -25.74 34.18
CA SER A 173 -1.47 -27.18 34.42
C SER A 173 -0.82 -27.49 35.75
N TYR A 174 -1.32 -28.59 36.38
CA TYR A 174 -0.69 -29.25 37.50
C TYR A 174 -0.43 -30.75 37.22
N ALA A 175 -0.64 -31.22 35.99
CA ALA A 175 -0.52 -32.63 35.64
C ALA A 175 0.88 -33.20 35.85
N ASP A 176 1.00 -34.26 36.60
CA ASP A 176 2.21 -35.07 36.82
C ASP A 176 2.18 -36.42 36.08
N THR A 177 1.08 -36.75 35.42
CA THR A 177 0.91 -37.99 34.65
C THR A 177 0.25 -37.73 33.28
N ILE A 178 0.44 -38.68 32.35
CA ILE A 178 -0.22 -38.68 31.04
C ILE A 178 -1.76 -38.67 31.20
N ALA A 179 -2.30 -39.44 32.11
CA ALA A 179 -3.74 -39.55 32.35
C ALA A 179 -4.33 -38.22 32.84
N GLU A 180 -3.61 -37.46 33.67
CA GLU A 180 -4.01 -36.14 34.13
C GLU A 180 -3.97 -35.12 32.98
N ALA A 181 -2.95 -35.17 32.11
CA ALA A 181 -2.89 -34.32 30.92
C ALA A 181 -4.07 -34.58 29.95
N GLU A 182 -4.48 -35.86 29.78
CA GLU A 182 -5.68 -36.19 29.01
C GLU A 182 -6.94 -35.60 29.64
N MET A 183 -7.09 -35.72 30.96
CA MET A 183 -8.22 -35.14 31.69
C MET A 183 -8.22 -33.59 31.60
N GLU A 184 -7.06 -32.94 31.75
CA GLU A 184 -6.95 -31.49 31.59
C GLU A 184 -7.39 -31.04 30.19
N ALA A 185 -6.95 -31.73 29.13
CA ALA A 185 -7.35 -31.42 27.77
C ALA A 185 -8.87 -31.56 27.56
N GLU A 186 -9.47 -32.67 28.06
CA GLU A 186 -10.92 -32.89 27.98
C GLU A 186 -11.69 -31.81 28.76
N TYR A 187 -11.15 -31.36 29.88
CA TYR A 187 -11.75 -30.31 30.71
C TYR A 187 -11.71 -28.96 30.00
N VAL A 188 -10.59 -28.63 29.36
CA VAL A 188 -10.44 -27.40 28.52
C VAL A 188 -11.40 -27.43 27.35
N ILE A 189 -11.47 -28.54 26.61
CA ILE A 189 -12.41 -28.71 25.49
C ILE A 189 -13.86 -28.53 25.97
N SER A 190 -14.20 -29.09 27.13
CA SER A 190 -15.51 -28.87 27.73
C SER A 190 -15.76 -27.41 28.11
N ALA A 191 -14.75 -26.72 28.64
CA ALA A 191 -14.83 -25.28 28.94
C ALA A 191 -15.12 -24.45 27.68
N ILE A 192 -14.39 -24.72 26.59
CA ILE A 192 -14.58 -24.05 25.30
C ILE A 192 -16.00 -24.35 24.76
N ASN A 193 -16.42 -25.62 24.74
CA ASN A 193 -17.74 -26.00 24.26
C ASN A 193 -18.88 -25.34 25.06
N SER A 194 -18.66 -25.05 26.34
CA SER A 194 -19.62 -24.34 27.18
C SER A 194 -19.84 -22.88 26.80
N LEU A 195 -18.94 -22.29 26.04
CA LEU A 195 -19.09 -20.93 25.56
C LEU A 195 -20.16 -20.78 24.47
N GLY A 196 -20.35 -21.84 23.66
CA GLY A 196 -21.26 -21.84 22.51
C GLY A 196 -20.59 -21.41 21.20
N ASP A 197 -21.14 -21.90 20.08
CA ASP A 197 -20.57 -21.76 18.74
C ASP A 197 -20.34 -20.30 18.32
N GLU A 198 -21.19 -19.38 18.77
CA GLU A 198 -21.08 -17.95 18.44
C GLU A 198 -19.79 -17.31 18.96
N TYR A 199 -19.23 -17.84 20.07
CA TYR A 199 -17.97 -17.39 20.66
C TYR A 199 -16.78 -18.21 20.15
N ILE A 200 -16.95 -19.53 20.04
CA ILE A 200 -15.90 -20.44 19.57
C ILE A 200 -15.42 -20.06 18.17
N ASN A 201 -16.34 -19.75 17.25
CA ASN A 201 -16.04 -19.35 15.87
C ASN A 201 -15.28 -18.02 15.76
N LYS A 202 -15.20 -17.23 16.83
CA LYS A 202 -14.45 -15.97 16.90
C LYS A 202 -13.10 -16.12 17.61
N MET A 203 -12.81 -17.29 18.17
CA MET A 203 -11.50 -17.56 18.78
C MET A 203 -10.44 -17.64 17.69
N SER A 204 -9.55 -16.68 17.66
CA SER A 204 -8.52 -16.51 16.61
C SER A 204 -7.11 -16.87 17.06
N LEU A 205 -6.92 -17.04 18.37
CA LEU A 205 -5.63 -17.39 18.96
C LEU A 205 -5.67 -18.82 19.52
N PRO A 206 -4.50 -19.44 19.78
CA PRO A 206 -4.39 -20.82 20.20
C PRO A 206 -5.04 -21.13 21.56
N VAL A 207 -5.21 -22.42 21.82
CA VAL A 207 -5.46 -22.99 23.15
C VAL A 207 -4.12 -23.33 23.78
N THR A 208 -3.80 -22.65 24.88
CA THR A 208 -2.48 -22.72 25.50
C THR A 208 -2.45 -23.63 26.72
N TYR A 209 -1.42 -24.47 26.77
CA TYR A 209 -1.06 -25.22 27.95
C TYR A 209 0.01 -24.46 28.73
N ASP A 210 -0.34 -23.97 29.89
CA ASP A 210 0.52 -23.20 30.78
C ASP A 210 1.27 -24.15 31.72
N VAL A 211 2.59 -24.31 31.46
CA VAL A 211 3.47 -25.31 32.09
C VAL A 211 4.51 -24.59 32.93
N GLU A 212 4.15 -24.26 34.17
CA GLU A 212 5.04 -23.57 35.10
C GLU A 212 4.98 -24.12 36.53
N HIS A 213 4.14 -25.12 36.78
CA HIS A 213 4.11 -25.77 38.08
C HIS A 213 5.40 -26.58 38.32
N VAL A 214 5.98 -26.35 39.52
CA VAL A 214 7.23 -27.04 39.90
C VAL A 214 6.99 -28.54 40.04
N THR A 215 7.71 -29.34 39.27
CA THR A 215 7.61 -30.78 39.27
C THR A 215 8.96 -31.46 39.44
N THR A 216 8.96 -32.71 39.90
CA THR A 216 10.15 -33.57 39.99
C THR A 216 10.36 -34.46 38.76
N LEU A 217 9.50 -34.35 37.76
CA LEU A 217 9.55 -35.14 36.53
C LEU A 217 10.82 -34.87 35.72
N SER A 218 11.26 -35.88 35.00
CA SER A 218 12.33 -35.72 33.99
C SER A 218 11.82 -34.89 32.80
N LYS A 219 12.77 -34.32 32.02
CA LYS A 219 12.46 -33.61 30.78
C LYS A 219 11.52 -34.42 29.86
N LYS A 220 11.84 -35.69 29.69
CA LYS A 220 11.05 -36.57 28.84
C LYS A 220 9.62 -36.75 29.35
N GLU A 221 9.45 -37.04 30.63
CA GLU A 221 8.13 -37.28 31.24
C GLU A 221 7.27 -36.00 31.15
N LEU A 222 7.79 -34.83 31.51
CA LEU A 222 7.05 -33.60 31.41
C LEU A 222 6.73 -33.25 29.93
N THR A 223 7.67 -33.50 29.00
CA THR A 223 7.42 -33.27 27.58
C THR A 223 6.34 -34.23 27.05
N ASP A 224 6.31 -35.50 27.50
CA ASP A 224 5.26 -36.45 27.10
C ASP A 224 3.87 -35.98 27.58
N ILE A 225 3.76 -35.42 28.79
CA ILE A 225 2.55 -34.78 29.32
C ILE A 225 2.11 -33.62 28.41
N VAL A 226 2.99 -32.71 28.10
CA VAL A 226 2.72 -31.54 27.23
C VAL A 226 2.26 -31.99 25.84
N VAL A 227 2.97 -32.96 25.24
CA VAL A 227 2.62 -33.52 23.93
C VAL A 227 1.24 -34.18 23.96
N THR A 228 0.90 -34.89 25.04
CA THR A 228 -0.42 -35.51 25.19
C THR A 228 -1.53 -34.48 25.19
N PHE A 229 -1.41 -33.42 26.00
CA PHE A 229 -2.40 -32.33 26.02
C PHE A 229 -2.52 -31.69 24.62
N CYS A 230 -1.40 -31.28 24.02
CA CYS A 230 -1.39 -30.64 22.70
C CYS A 230 -2.01 -31.51 21.60
N THR A 231 -1.76 -32.82 21.64
CA THR A 231 -2.36 -33.78 20.70
C THR A 231 -3.88 -33.81 20.82
N LYS A 232 -4.40 -33.91 22.05
CA LYS A 232 -5.86 -33.90 22.31
C LYS A 232 -6.52 -32.59 21.86
N ILE A 233 -5.87 -31.45 22.09
CA ILE A 233 -6.35 -30.13 21.62
C ILE A 233 -6.38 -30.09 20.08
N THR A 234 -5.35 -30.63 19.42
CA THR A 234 -5.31 -30.74 17.96
C THR A 234 -6.41 -31.66 17.41
N GLU A 235 -6.62 -32.81 18.02
CA GLU A 235 -7.69 -33.76 17.65
C GLU A 235 -9.09 -33.15 17.80
N ALA A 236 -9.26 -32.21 18.74
CA ALA A 236 -10.50 -31.44 18.91
C ALA A 236 -10.65 -30.29 17.88
N GLY A 237 -9.68 -30.09 16.99
CA GLY A 237 -9.71 -29.05 15.92
C GLY A 237 -9.17 -27.69 16.34
N TYR A 238 -8.52 -27.58 17.49
CA TYR A 238 -7.91 -26.34 17.95
C TYR A 238 -6.39 -26.36 17.74
N LYS A 239 -5.81 -25.16 17.59
CA LYS A 239 -4.36 -24.98 17.50
C LYS A 239 -3.77 -24.92 18.91
N PRO A 240 -2.85 -25.85 19.32
CA PRO A 240 -2.23 -25.80 20.63
C PRO A 240 -1.07 -24.80 20.67
N MET A 241 -0.84 -24.24 21.86
CA MET A 241 0.34 -23.42 22.19
C MET A 241 0.86 -23.83 23.57
N ILE A 242 2.14 -23.65 23.81
CA ILE A 242 2.80 -24.01 25.07
C ILE A 242 3.34 -22.73 25.69
N TYR A 243 2.87 -22.39 26.90
CA TYR A 243 3.46 -21.33 27.71
C TYR A 243 4.43 -21.91 28.72
N ALA A 244 5.60 -21.30 28.80
CA ALA A 244 6.58 -21.58 29.84
C ALA A 244 7.61 -20.43 29.94
N ASN A 245 8.32 -20.39 31.08
CA ASN A 245 9.48 -19.53 31.28
C ASN A 245 10.78 -20.16 30.78
N THR A 246 11.91 -19.43 30.93
CA THR A 246 13.23 -19.88 30.49
C THR A 246 13.64 -21.20 31.09
N ASP A 247 13.45 -21.40 32.41
CA ASP A 247 13.89 -22.61 33.10
C ASP A 247 13.16 -23.84 32.54
N PHE A 248 11.85 -23.74 32.34
CA PHE A 248 11.08 -24.83 31.80
C PHE A 248 11.48 -25.15 30.37
N PHE A 249 11.56 -24.18 29.46
CA PHE A 249 11.94 -24.46 28.08
C PHE A 249 13.37 -25.03 27.95
N ILE A 250 14.30 -24.59 28.79
CA ILE A 250 15.70 -25.01 28.68
C ILE A 250 15.99 -26.27 29.51
N ASN A 251 15.47 -26.35 30.74
CA ASN A 251 15.90 -27.34 31.72
C ASN A 251 14.85 -28.43 32.01
N LYS A 252 13.55 -28.17 31.71
CA LYS A 252 12.45 -29.07 32.08
C LYS A 252 11.74 -29.70 30.89
N LEU A 253 11.86 -29.13 29.68
CA LEU A 253 11.22 -29.59 28.46
C LEU A 253 12.24 -29.95 27.38
N GLU A 254 11.90 -30.90 26.52
CA GLU A 254 12.66 -31.23 25.30
C GLU A 254 12.27 -30.24 24.19
N LEU A 255 12.76 -28.98 24.28
CA LEU A 255 12.39 -27.89 23.39
C LEU A 255 12.52 -28.24 21.89
N SER A 256 13.59 -28.96 21.51
CA SER A 256 13.81 -29.40 20.12
C SER A 256 12.69 -30.36 19.63
N ARG A 257 12.15 -31.20 20.51
CA ARG A 257 11.03 -32.07 20.18
C ARG A 257 9.74 -31.26 19.99
N LEU A 258 9.45 -30.31 20.87
CA LEU A 258 8.26 -29.45 20.75
C LEU A 258 8.29 -28.62 19.47
N THR A 259 9.43 -28.03 19.13
CA THR A 259 9.59 -27.27 17.89
C THR A 259 9.50 -28.14 16.63
N SER A 260 10.02 -29.39 16.68
CA SER A 260 9.90 -30.34 15.55
C SER A 260 8.46 -30.78 15.28
N MET A 261 7.60 -30.71 16.29
CA MET A 261 6.16 -30.97 16.18
C MET A 261 5.36 -29.73 15.76
N LEU A 262 6.04 -28.60 15.49
CA LEU A 262 5.48 -27.32 15.04
C LEU A 262 4.45 -26.73 16.03
N TYR A 263 4.59 -27.01 17.32
CA TYR A 263 3.79 -26.35 18.33
C TYR A 263 4.19 -24.88 18.47
N ASP A 264 3.20 -24.01 18.58
CA ASP A 264 3.42 -22.60 18.91
C ASP A 264 3.91 -22.47 20.36
N LEU A 265 4.76 -21.48 20.60
CA LEU A 265 5.34 -21.20 21.91
C LEU A 265 4.97 -19.80 22.38
N TRP A 266 4.62 -19.69 23.65
CA TRP A 266 4.43 -18.44 24.39
C TRP A 266 5.47 -18.37 25.49
N TYR A 267 6.40 -17.44 25.36
CA TYR A 267 7.59 -17.37 26.22
C TYR A 267 7.42 -16.33 27.33
N ALA A 268 7.49 -16.74 28.58
CA ALA A 268 7.52 -15.85 29.73
C ALA A 268 8.94 -15.38 30.04
N TRP A 269 9.19 -14.13 29.77
CA TRP A 269 10.43 -13.46 30.14
C TRP A 269 10.17 -11.97 30.46
N PRO A 270 9.58 -11.65 31.64
CA PRO A 270 9.33 -10.28 32.06
C PRO A 270 10.65 -9.54 32.27
N THR A 271 10.68 -8.29 31.89
CA THR A 271 11.86 -7.43 31.99
C THR A 271 11.46 -5.98 32.22
N SER A 272 12.22 -5.27 33.06
CA SER A 272 11.98 -3.85 33.32
C SER A 272 12.30 -2.93 32.14
N ASN A 273 12.97 -3.45 31.10
CA ASN A 273 13.31 -2.66 29.90
C ASN A 273 13.15 -3.54 28.64
N PRO A 274 11.92 -3.79 28.19
CA PRO A 274 11.66 -4.60 27.02
C PRO A 274 12.17 -3.93 25.74
N ASN A 275 12.90 -4.71 24.93
CA ASN A 275 13.38 -4.24 23.63
C ASN A 275 12.49 -4.78 22.50
N PHE A 276 11.66 -3.91 21.94
CA PHE A 276 10.73 -4.24 20.84
C PHE A 276 11.33 -4.04 19.45
N ASN A 277 12.62 -3.78 19.30
CA ASN A 277 13.25 -3.63 17.98
C ASN A 277 13.55 -4.96 17.29
N ASN A 278 13.49 -6.07 18.02
CA ASN A 278 13.67 -7.42 17.48
C ASN A 278 12.70 -8.39 18.17
N LYS A 279 12.34 -9.48 17.48
CA LYS A 279 11.63 -10.59 18.11
C LYS A 279 12.50 -11.22 19.20
N MET A 280 11.90 -11.48 20.36
CA MET A 280 12.59 -12.11 21.49
C MET A 280 12.73 -13.62 21.24
N ALA A 281 13.96 -14.13 21.19
CA ALA A 281 14.20 -15.57 21.21
C ALA A 281 14.23 -16.09 22.65
N ILE A 282 13.89 -17.36 22.86
CA ILE A 282 14.08 -18.04 24.14
C ILE A 282 15.56 -17.99 24.51
N ARG A 283 15.87 -17.44 25.68
CA ARG A 283 17.27 -17.19 26.11
C ARG A 283 18.15 -18.43 26.00
N GLY A 284 19.30 -18.28 25.34
CA GLY A 284 20.26 -19.34 25.11
C GLY A 284 19.92 -20.25 23.91
N THR A 285 18.97 -19.85 23.08
CA THR A 285 18.58 -20.56 21.85
C THR A 285 18.32 -19.59 20.71
N ASP A 286 18.14 -20.12 19.48
CA ASP A 286 17.68 -19.36 18.30
C ASP A 286 16.16 -19.54 18.08
N VAL A 287 15.45 -20.18 19.01
CA VAL A 287 14.00 -20.42 18.90
C VAL A 287 13.24 -19.14 19.22
N VAL A 288 12.54 -18.61 18.24
CA VAL A 288 11.66 -17.44 18.39
C VAL A 288 10.23 -17.92 18.60
N PRO A 289 9.61 -17.69 19.78
CA PRO A 289 8.22 -18.00 20.04
C PRO A 289 7.31 -17.09 19.20
N ILE A 290 6.05 -17.45 19.07
CA ILE A 290 5.07 -16.54 18.43
C ILE A 290 4.57 -15.47 19.39
N MET A 291 4.66 -15.70 20.69
CA MET A 291 4.18 -14.80 21.75
C MET A 291 5.23 -14.67 22.87
N TRP A 292 5.35 -13.45 23.40
CA TRP A 292 6.25 -13.13 24.50
C TRP A 292 5.51 -12.34 25.59
N GLN A 293 5.42 -12.91 26.78
CA GLN A 293 4.99 -12.20 27.98
C GLN A 293 6.19 -11.41 28.54
N TYR A 294 6.12 -10.09 28.40
CA TYR A 294 7.26 -9.22 28.65
C TYR A 294 7.21 -8.45 29.97
N SER A 295 6.04 -8.43 30.61
CA SER A 295 5.84 -7.73 31.88
C SER A 295 4.75 -8.40 32.71
N TRP A 296 4.88 -8.35 34.03
CA TRP A 296 3.84 -8.65 35.01
C TRP A 296 3.26 -7.41 35.68
N GLU A 297 3.78 -6.22 35.33
CA GLU A 297 3.45 -4.94 35.94
C GLU A 297 2.88 -3.96 34.89
N GLY A 298 1.97 -4.48 34.05
CA GLY A 298 1.32 -3.66 33.02
C GLY A 298 0.39 -2.61 33.64
N ASP A 299 0.38 -1.43 33.01
CA ASP A 299 -0.52 -0.33 33.39
C ASP A 299 -1.56 -0.10 32.27
N ILE A 300 -2.59 -0.96 32.24
CA ILE A 300 -3.73 -0.84 31.33
C ILE A 300 -4.99 -0.59 32.15
N ALA A 301 -5.50 0.61 31.99
CA ALA A 301 -6.72 1.00 32.69
C ALA A 301 -7.90 0.07 32.35
N GLY A 302 -8.48 -0.52 33.36
CA GLY A 302 -9.64 -1.43 33.23
C GLY A 302 -9.33 -2.91 33.38
N ALA A 303 -8.05 -3.33 33.43
CA ALA A 303 -7.68 -4.75 33.54
C ALA A 303 -6.77 -5.10 34.71
N GLN A 304 -6.34 -4.13 35.50
CA GLN A 304 -5.42 -4.36 36.63
C GLN A 304 -6.04 -5.22 37.74
N THR A 305 -5.22 -6.04 38.40
CA THR A 305 -5.60 -6.73 39.64
C THR A 305 -5.75 -5.73 40.80
N SER A 306 -6.29 -6.18 41.93
CA SER A 306 -6.35 -5.34 43.14
C SER A 306 -4.97 -4.95 43.67
N GLY A 307 -3.91 -5.65 43.28
CA GLY A 307 -2.50 -5.31 43.59
C GLY A 307 -1.86 -4.39 42.57
N GLY A 308 -2.53 -4.05 41.48
CA GLY A 308 -1.97 -3.24 40.39
C GLY A 308 -1.16 -4.04 39.36
N GLU A 309 -1.14 -5.38 39.46
CA GLU A 309 -0.42 -6.26 38.55
C GLU A 309 -1.27 -6.58 37.31
N LEU A 310 -0.63 -6.66 36.15
CA LEU A 310 -1.24 -7.10 34.90
C LEU A 310 -0.16 -7.67 33.98
N ASP A 311 -0.43 -8.82 33.45
CA ASP A 311 0.45 -9.48 32.48
C ASP A 311 0.29 -8.86 31.10
N MET A 312 1.42 -8.54 30.49
CA MET A 312 1.51 -7.87 29.20
C MET A 312 2.24 -8.74 28.19
N ASP A 313 1.66 -8.85 27.02
CA ASP A 313 2.11 -9.73 25.95
C ASP A 313 2.34 -9.00 24.62
N VAL A 314 3.22 -9.55 23.82
CA VAL A 314 3.29 -9.27 22.39
C VAL A 314 3.08 -10.56 21.60
N LEU A 315 2.26 -10.48 20.57
CA LEU A 315 2.03 -11.54 19.59
C LEU A 315 2.68 -11.12 18.27
N TYR A 316 3.69 -11.85 17.81
CA TYR A 316 4.37 -11.56 16.55
C TYR A 316 3.47 -11.88 15.37
N MET A 317 3.38 -10.91 14.46
CA MET A 317 2.69 -11.10 13.19
C MET A 317 3.51 -12.02 12.28
N LYS A 318 2.85 -12.65 11.29
CA LYS A 318 3.53 -13.40 10.24
C LYS A 318 4.56 -12.52 9.54
N ASP A 319 5.68 -13.11 9.15
CA ASP A 319 6.67 -12.43 8.32
C ASP A 319 6.05 -12.04 6.98
N ARG A 320 6.40 -10.86 6.50
CA ARG A 320 5.89 -10.32 5.24
C ARG A 320 7.02 -9.99 4.30
N VAL A 321 6.71 -10.07 3.04
CA VAL A 321 7.56 -9.66 1.91
C VAL A 321 6.92 -8.46 1.22
N LYS A 322 7.75 -7.66 0.57
CA LYS A 322 7.35 -6.45 -0.15
C LYS A 322 7.16 -6.76 -1.64
N VAL A 323 6.03 -6.41 -2.19
CA VAL A 323 5.75 -6.45 -3.62
C VAL A 323 5.71 -5.01 -4.13
N GLU A 324 6.68 -4.62 -4.92
CA GLU A 324 6.81 -3.27 -5.50
C GLU A 324 6.35 -3.30 -6.95
N VAL A 325 5.50 -2.35 -7.32
CA VAL A 325 4.90 -2.24 -8.67
C VAL A 325 5.49 -1.05 -9.40
N TYR A 326 6.06 -1.30 -10.57
CA TYR A 326 6.74 -0.29 -11.39
C TYR A 326 6.09 -0.13 -12.76
N ASN A 327 6.13 1.11 -13.26
CA ASN A 327 5.97 1.41 -14.67
C ASN A 327 7.30 1.97 -15.17
N LEU A 328 8.02 1.18 -15.95
CA LEU A 328 9.43 1.41 -16.26
C LEU A 328 10.25 1.54 -14.96
N ASP A 329 10.95 2.66 -14.75
CA ASP A 329 11.75 2.91 -13.54
C ASP A 329 10.99 3.69 -12.46
N THR A 330 9.70 3.94 -12.66
CA THR A 330 8.88 4.68 -11.70
C THR A 330 8.12 3.74 -10.80
N LEU A 331 8.37 3.79 -9.49
CA LEU A 331 7.57 3.09 -8.49
C LEU A 331 6.14 3.67 -8.49
N ILE A 332 5.16 2.84 -8.78
CA ILE A 332 3.73 3.19 -8.75
C ILE A 332 3.17 3.02 -7.35
N ASP A 333 3.41 1.83 -6.78
CA ASP A 333 2.96 1.48 -5.43
C ASP A 333 3.74 0.28 -4.88
N PHE A 334 3.53 -0.05 -3.59
CA PHE A 334 4.02 -1.28 -3.00
C PHE A 334 3.00 -1.85 -2.01
N TYR A 335 3.09 -3.15 -1.80
CA TYR A 335 2.19 -3.93 -0.95
C TYR A 335 2.98 -4.90 -0.08
N GLY A 336 2.52 -5.08 1.16
CA GLY A 336 3.04 -6.15 1.99
C GLY A 336 2.18 -7.41 1.84
N VAL A 337 2.83 -8.55 1.67
CA VAL A 337 2.20 -9.87 1.55
C VAL A 337 2.77 -10.80 2.61
N ASN A 338 1.96 -11.63 3.26
CA ASN A 338 2.51 -12.64 4.15
C ASN A 338 3.38 -13.61 3.35
N LYS A 339 4.57 -13.88 3.84
CA LYS A 339 5.49 -14.81 3.18
C LYS A 339 4.83 -16.17 2.95
N GLY A 340 4.85 -16.65 1.71
CA GLY A 340 4.21 -17.91 1.29
C GLY A 340 2.72 -17.78 0.94
N GLU A 341 2.18 -16.58 0.88
CA GLU A 341 0.78 -16.33 0.53
C GLU A 341 0.69 -15.52 -0.78
N THR A 342 -0.52 -15.40 -1.32
CA THR A 342 -0.85 -14.60 -2.49
C THR A 342 -1.18 -13.16 -2.07
N LEU A 343 -1.15 -12.23 -3.03
CA LEU A 343 -1.61 -10.87 -2.83
C LEU A 343 -3.15 -10.83 -2.83
N ASP A 344 -3.76 -10.32 -1.75
CA ASP A 344 -5.21 -10.25 -1.55
C ASP A 344 -5.81 -8.92 -2.04
N ILE A 345 -5.24 -8.35 -3.10
CA ILE A 345 -5.75 -7.13 -3.75
C ILE A 345 -5.52 -7.21 -5.25
N GLU A 346 -6.31 -6.47 -6.01
CA GLU A 346 -6.05 -6.27 -7.44
C GLU A 346 -4.94 -5.23 -7.64
N LEU A 347 -3.95 -5.56 -8.49
CA LEU A 347 -2.91 -4.63 -8.90
C LEU A 347 -3.49 -3.53 -9.81
N PRO A 348 -2.93 -2.31 -9.78
CA PRO A 348 -3.44 -1.20 -10.58
C PRO A 348 -3.40 -1.49 -12.08
N GLN A 349 -4.47 -1.14 -12.79
CA GLN A 349 -4.49 -1.13 -14.25
C GLN A 349 -3.82 0.14 -14.74
N LEU A 350 -2.91 0.01 -15.71
CA LEU A 350 -2.18 1.14 -16.26
C LEU A 350 -2.62 1.42 -17.69
N GLU A 351 -2.65 2.70 -18.04
CA GLU A 351 -2.96 3.15 -19.39
C GLU A 351 -1.70 3.70 -20.07
N LYS A 352 -1.51 3.34 -21.35
CA LYS A 352 -0.48 3.90 -22.21
C LYS A 352 -1.06 4.02 -23.62
N GLU A 353 -1.04 5.23 -24.16
CA GLU A 353 -1.58 5.53 -25.49
C GLU A 353 -0.97 4.62 -26.57
N GLY A 354 -1.82 3.95 -27.34
CA GLY A 354 -1.42 3.03 -28.39
C GLY A 354 -0.94 1.65 -27.93
N TYR A 355 -1.13 1.31 -26.65
CA TYR A 355 -0.70 0.04 -26.08
C TYR A 355 -1.82 -0.65 -25.31
N ILE A 356 -1.80 -1.96 -25.26
CA ILE A 356 -2.61 -2.79 -24.38
C ILE A 356 -1.75 -3.11 -23.15
N PHE A 357 -2.31 -2.86 -21.96
CA PHE A 357 -1.71 -3.33 -20.71
C PHE A 357 -1.99 -4.82 -20.57
N GLU A 358 -0.94 -5.64 -20.47
CA GLU A 358 -1.04 -7.11 -20.37
C GLU A 358 -0.98 -7.62 -18.92
N GLY A 359 -0.57 -6.78 -17.97
CA GLY A 359 -0.36 -7.14 -16.59
C GLY A 359 1.05 -6.79 -16.13
N TYR A 360 1.54 -7.53 -15.13
CA TYR A 360 2.85 -7.31 -14.55
C TYR A 360 3.74 -8.54 -14.68
N LEU A 361 5.03 -8.33 -14.90
CA LEU A 361 6.06 -9.36 -14.90
C LEU A 361 6.85 -9.32 -13.61
N ASP A 362 7.22 -10.49 -13.10
CA ASP A 362 8.21 -10.64 -12.04
C ASP A 362 9.65 -10.51 -12.58
N GLN A 363 10.65 -10.66 -11.70
CA GLN A 363 12.06 -10.58 -12.06
C GLN A 363 12.56 -11.74 -12.98
N GLU A 364 11.75 -12.77 -13.17
CA GLU A 364 12.01 -13.90 -14.05
C GLU A 364 11.22 -13.82 -15.38
N ASP A 365 10.61 -12.64 -15.66
CA ASP A 365 9.75 -12.37 -16.81
C ASP A 365 8.45 -13.22 -16.85
N ASN A 366 7.99 -13.76 -15.73
CA ASN A 366 6.70 -14.44 -15.65
C ASN A 366 5.58 -13.44 -15.43
N LEU A 367 4.46 -13.64 -16.14
CA LEU A 367 3.25 -12.85 -15.90
C LEU A 367 2.63 -13.28 -14.56
N VAL A 368 2.43 -12.33 -13.65
CA VAL A 368 1.83 -12.60 -12.34
C VAL A 368 0.30 -12.51 -12.40
N ASP A 369 -0.36 -13.31 -11.57
CA ASP A 369 -1.80 -13.35 -11.42
C ASP A 369 -2.21 -13.53 -9.94
N SER A 370 -3.50 -13.68 -9.68
CA SER A 370 -4.04 -13.85 -8.32
C SER A 370 -3.60 -15.12 -7.59
N SER A 371 -2.97 -16.08 -8.28
CA SER A 371 -2.45 -17.33 -7.70
C SER A 371 -0.95 -17.25 -7.39
N THR A 372 -0.29 -16.17 -7.75
CA THR A 372 1.17 -15.99 -7.55
C THR A 372 1.49 -15.91 -6.07
N ILE A 373 2.39 -16.81 -5.60
CA ILE A 373 2.84 -16.90 -4.21
C ILE A 373 4.16 -16.13 -4.04
N TYR A 374 4.21 -15.26 -3.03
CA TYR A 374 5.38 -14.43 -2.76
C TYR A 374 6.18 -14.95 -1.55
N ASN A 375 7.43 -15.36 -1.79
CA ASN A 375 8.34 -15.89 -0.76
C ASN A 375 9.47 -14.93 -0.38
N GLU A 376 9.69 -13.88 -1.17
CA GLU A 376 10.72 -12.87 -0.97
C GLU A 376 10.26 -11.53 -1.56
N ASP A 377 11.00 -10.46 -1.26
CA ASP A 377 10.72 -9.14 -1.82
C ASP A 377 10.78 -9.20 -3.34
N THR A 378 9.70 -8.75 -4.01
CA THR A 378 9.51 -8.93 -5.44
C THR A 378 9.23 -7.59 -6.10
N ARG A 379 9.94 -7.31 -7.19
CA ARG A 379 9.64 -6.22 -8.11
C ARG A 379 8.74 -6.73 -9.23
N LEU A 380 7.69 -5.97 -9.52
CA LEU A 380 6.78 -6.22 -10.64
C LEU A 380 6.86 -5.07 -11.62
N ASP A 381 7.17 -5.36 -12.86
CA ASP A 381 7.26 -4.37 -13.94
C ASP A 381 6.05 -4.48 -14.88
N ALA A 382 5.44 -3.33 -15.20
CA ALA A 382 4.28 -3.26 -16.08
C ALA A 382 4.63 -3.71 -17.51
N LYS A 383 3.83 -4.61 -18.07
CA LYS A 383 3.96 -5.12 -19.42
C LYS A 383 2.91 -4.52 -20.34
N PHE A 384 3.38 -4.00 -21.45
CA PHE A 384 2.54 -3.45 -22.51
C PHE A 384 2.87 -4.09 -23.86
N SER A 385 1.85 -4.33 -24.67
CA SER A 385 1.99 -4.66 -26.08
C SER A 385 1.46 -3.54 -26.95
N LYS A 386 2.21 -3.18 -28.00
CA LYS A 386 1.81 -2.12 -28.93
C LYS A 386 0.61 -2.57 -29.77
N ILE A 387 -0.39 -1.71 -29.87
CA ILE A 387 -1.54 -1.93 -30.76
C ILE A 387 -1.08 -1.64 -32.19
N LYS A 388 -1.09 -2.67 -33.04
CA LYS A 388 -0.69 -2.51 -34.45
C LYS A 388 -1.70 -1.68 -35.21
N ILE A 389 -1.19 -0.70 -35.95
CA ILE A 389 -1.98 0.00 -36.96
C ILE A 389 -2.25 -0.97 -38.10
N THR A 390 -3.50 -1.12 -38.49
CA THR A 390 -3.94 -2.00 -39.56
C THR A 390 -4.36 -1.24 -40.83
N SER A 391 -4.65 0.06 -40.68
CA SER A 391 -5.01 0.92 -41.83
C SER A 391 -4.84 2.39 -41.45
N ILE A 392 -4.49 3.19 -42.46
CA ILE A 392 -4.56 4.67 -42.45
C ILE A 392 -5.66 5.08 -43.44
N ILE A 393 -6.51 6.01 -43.04
CA ILE A 393 -7.67 6.45 -43.80
C ILE A 393 -7.58 7.97 -43.96
N PRO A 394 -7.41 8.51 -45.18
CA PRO A 394 -7.38 9.95 -45.36
C PRO A 394 -8.69 10.58 -44.93
N VAL A 395 -8.63 11.66 -44.15
CA VAL A 395 -9.79 12.46 -43.78
C VAL A 395 -10.47 13.03 -45.05
N ASN A 396 -9.64 13.41 -46.03
CA ASN A 396 -10.11 13.86 -47.33
C ASN A 396 -9.41 13.04 -48.42
N THR A 397 -10.17 12.32 -49.23
CA THR A 397 -9.64 11.58 -50.39
C THR A 397 -9.31 12.47 -51.60
N GLN A 398 -9.82 13.71 -51.58
CA GLN A 398 -9.57 14.74 -52.59
C GLN A 398 -9.30 16.08 -51.88
N LEU A 399 -8.26 16.76 -52.28
CA LEU A 399 -7.90 18.06 -51.77
C LEU A 399 -7.79 19.09 -52.91
N GLU A 400 -8.42 20.23 -52.74
CA GLU A 400 -8.27 21.40 -53.57
C GLU A 400 -7.30 22.39 -52.90
N ILE A 401 -6.23 22.72 -53.54
CA ILE A 401 -5.16 23.59 -53.03
C ILE A 401 -5.20 24.90 -53.84
N ASP A 402 -5.24 25.99 -53.13
CA ASP A 402 -5.11 27.35 -53.66
C ASP A 402 -3.96 28.08 -52.96
N SER A 403 -3.63 29.26 -53.39
CA SER A 403 -2.55 30.08 -52.84
C SER A 403 -2.88 30.76 -51.51
N VAL A 404 -4.10 30.59 -50.98
CA VAL A 404 -4.57 31.41 -49.86
C VAL A 404 -4.32 30.74 -48.51
N TYR A 405 -4.41 29.37 -48.47
CA TYR A 405 -4.33 28.63 -47.21
C TYR A 405 -3.34 27.47 -47.27
N THR A 406 -2.48 27.38 -46.26
CA THR A 406 -1.67 26.17 -46.02
C THR A 406 -2.57 24.98 -45.72
N LYS A 407 -2.34 23.88 -46.39
CA LYS A 407 -3.09 22.62 -46.17
C LYS A 407 -2.15 21.49 -45.81
N TYR A 408 -2.70 20.55 -45.03
CA TYR A 408 -2.01 19.35 -44.56
C TYR A 408 -2.76 18.12 -45.01
N ILE A 409 -2.03 17.05 -45.24
CA ILE A 409 -2.65 15.75 -45.39
C ILE A 409 -2.94 15.22 -43.97
N SER A 410 -4.23 14.97 -43.72
CA SER A 410 -4.71 14.40 -42.46
C SER A 410 -5.32 13.04 -42.70
N PHE A 411 -5.14 12.13 -41.75
CA PHE A 411 -5.69 10.77 -41.82
C PHE A 411 -6.06 10.29 -40.41
N ASP A 412 -7.04 9.38 -40.36
CA ASP A 412 -7.37 8.58 -39.20
C ASP A 412 -6.60 7.26 -39.27
N ILE A 413 -6.33 6.66 -38.13
CA ILE A 413 -5.73 5.32 -38.02
C ILE A 413 -6.74 4.32 -37.47
N LEU A 414 -6.58 3.06 -37.85
CA LEU A 414 -7.35 1.95 -37.27
C LEU A 414 -6.40 0.86 -36.74
N PRO A 415 -6.76 0.17 -35.64
CA PRO A 415 -7.91 0.49 -34.78
C PRO A 415 -7.75 1.87 -34.11
N LYS A 416 -8.83 2.47 -33.63
CA LYS A 416 -8.82 3.82 -33.02
C LYS A 416 -7.98 3.93 -31.75
N GLU A 417 -7.78 2.81 -31.10
CA GLU A 417 -6.96 2.67 -29.88
C GLU A 417 -5.45 2.66 -30.20
N ALA A 418 -5.07 2.45 -31.46
CA ALA A 418 -3.67 2.55 -31.89
C ALA A 418 -3.22 4.02 -31.85
N SER A 419 -1.91 4.24 -31.81
CA SER A 419 -1.31 5.59 -31.83
C SER A 419 -0.14 5.64 -32.79
N LEU A 420 0.12 6.84 -33.30
CA LEU A 420 1.33 7.16 -34.07
C LEU A 420 2.55 7.44 -33.17
N VAL A 421 2.43 7.32 -31.85
CA VAL A 421 3.60 7.39 -30.95
C VAL A 421 4.58 6.29 -31.37
N ASP A 422 5.82 6.67 -31.61
CA ASP A 422 6.88 5.78 -32.12
C ASP A 422 6.60 5.19 -33.54
N GLU A 423 5.77 5.87 -34.34
CA GLU A 423 5.51 5.54 -35.74
C GLU A 423 5.76 6.77 -36.60
N THR A 424 6.14 6.54 -37.85
CA THR A 424 6.31 7.61 -38.84
C THR A 424 5.51 7.31 -40.11
N ILE A 425 5.09 8.36 -40.75
CA ILE A 425 4.41 8.30 -42.06
C ILE A 425 5.29 8.98 -43.10
N SER A 426 5.61 8.27 -44.17
CA SER A 426 6.25 8.81 -45.36
C SER A 426 5.22 9.24 -46.40
N TYR A 427 5.57 10.21 -47.21
CA TYR A 427 4.73 10.75 -48.29
C TYR A 427 5.41 10.57 -49.63
N GLU A 428 4.77 9.86 -50.54
CA GLU A 428 5.21 9.66 -51.91
C GLU A 428 4.35 10.48 -52.86
N VAL A 429 4.93 11.49 -53.48
CA VAL A 429 4.26 12.37 -54.46
C VAL A 429 4.48 11.83 -55.85
N ALA A 430 3.42 11.59 -56.61
CA ALA A 430 3.50 11.04 -57.96
C ALA A 430 4.10 12.01 -58.98
N ASP A 431 3.81 13.32 -58.84
CA ASP A 431 4.40 14.36 -59.67
C ASP A 431 4.89 15.55 -58.80
N LYS A 432 6.18 15.54 -58.47
CA LYS A 432 6.82 16.58 -57.67
C LYS A 432 6.96 17.92 -58.38
N THR A 433 6.68 18.00 -59.65
CA THR A 433 6.64 19.29 -60.36
C THR A 433 5.38 20.07 -60.06
N ILE A 434 4.30 19.42 -59.56
CA ILE A 434 3.02 20.04 -59.20
C ILE A 434 3.03 20.47 -57.75
N LEU A 435 3.48 19.58 -56.84
CA LEU A 435 3.62 19.84 -55.40
C LEU A 435 4.69 18.95 -54.78
N ASP A 436 5.13 19.30 -53.57
CA ASP A 436 5.82 18.39 -52.66
C ASP A 436 5.08 18.35 -51.32
N VAL A 437 5.53 17.47 -50.42
CA VAL A 437 4.96 17.33 -49.07
C VAL A 437 6.11 17.30 -48.08
N GLU A 438 6.00 18.10 -47.03
CA GLU A 438 6.95 18.12 -45.93
C GLU A 438 6.82 16.84 -45.12
N SER A 439 7.90 16.04 -45.01
CA SER A 439 7.90 14.67 -44.50
C SER A 439 7.44 14.53 -43.04
N ASN A 440 7.66 15.56 -42.22
CA ASN A 440 7.37 15.48 -40.77
C ASN A 440 5.96 15.94 -40.41
N THR A 441 5.36 16.80 -41.24
CA THR A 441 4.08 17.47 -40.91
C THR A 441 2.95 17.12 -41.86
N GLY A 442 3.25 16.55 -43.01
CA GLY A 442 2.25 16.37 -44.07
C GLY A 442 1.81 17.69 -44.73
N LYS A 443 2.54 18.80 -44.51
CA LYS A 443 2.28 20.10 -45.13
C LYS A 443 2.46 20.01 -46.65
N ILE A 444 1.45 20.43 -47.39
CA ILE A 444 1.51 20.45 -48.84
C ILE A 444 2.23 21.71 -49.29
N LEU A 445 3.23 21.55 -50.14
CA LEU A 445 4.02 22.59 -50.74
C LEU A 445 3.69 22.67 -52.24
N PRO A 446 2.68 23.47 -52.66
CA PRO A 446 2.26 23.54 -54.04
C PRO A 446 3.27 24.31 -54.88
N ARG A 447 3.48 23.91 -56.13
CA ARG A 447 4.47 24.48 -57.04
C ARG A 447 3.85 25.10 -58.31
N LYS A 448 2.91 24.43 -58.93
CA LYS A 448 2.17 24.91 -60.11
C LYS A 448 0.80 24.24 -60.22
N ASP A 449 -0.05 24.79 -61.08
CA ASP A 449 -1.36 24.21 -61.39
C ASP A 449 -1.22 22.82 -61.96
N GLY A 450 -2.12 21.92 -61.50
CA GLY A 450 -2.12 20.54 -61.98
C GLY A 450 -2.81 19.57 -61.01
N LYS A 451 -2.87 18.29 -61.42
CA LYS A 451 -3.41 17.20 -60.65
C LYS A 451 -2.38 16.15 -60.40
N THR A 452 -2.25 15.75 -59.15
CA THR A 452 -1.31 14.68 -58.75
C THR A 452 -1.93 13.82 -57.63
N THR A 453 -1.23 12.80 -57.18
CA THR A 453 -1.57 12.00 -56.04
C THR A 453 -0.45 11.99 -55.03
N VAL A 454 -0.81 11.95 -53.73
CA VAL A 454 0.12 11.73 -52.64
C VAL A 454 -0.28 10.40 -51.97
N THR A 455 0.68 9.50 -51.88
CA THR A 455 0.51 8.25 -51.16
C THR A 455 1.21 8.36 -49.82
N CYS A 456 0.42 8.23 -48.72
CA CYS A 456 0.90 8.13 -47.37
C CYS A 456 1.22 6.66 -47.06
N VAL A 457 2.39 6.39 -46.50
CA VAL A 457 2.88 5.03 -46.22
C VAL A 457 3.30 4.95 -44.77
N LEU A 458 2.83 3.95 -44.05
CA LEU A 458 3.31 3.67 -42.69
C LEU A 458 4.70 3.04 -42.76
N ASP A 459 5.72 3.67 -42.19
CA ASP A 459 7.12 3.24 -42.34
C ASP A 459 7.40 1.87 -41.70
N SER A 460 6.69 1.52 -40.62
CA SER A 460 6.82 0.23 -39.94
C SER A 460 6.19 -0.92 -40.76
N ASP A 461 5.23 -0.61 -41.66
CA ASP A 461 4.61 -1.59 -42.57
C ASP A 461 4.18 -0.94 -43.88
N ASN A 462 5.02 -1.03 -44.88
CA ASN A 462 4.81 -0.42 -46.21
C ASN A 462 3.58 -0.98 -46.97
N SER A 463 2.94 -2.04 -46.46
CA SER A 463 1.67 -2.54 -47.03
C SER A 463 0.48 -1.66 -46.60
N ILE A 464 0.64 -0.91 -45.52
CA ILE A 464 -0.36 0.03 -44.97
C ILE A 464 -0.14 1.39 -45.61
N LYS A 465 -0.97 1.71 -46.56
CA LYS A 465 -0.89 2.96 -47.32
C LYS A 465 -2.25 3.48 -47.77
N ALA A 466 -2.32 4.78 -47.98
CA ALA A 466 -3.51 5.47 -48.48
C ALA A 466 -3.12 6.56 -49.48
N THR A 467 -3.97 6.79 -50.48
CA THR A 467 -3.71 7.79 -51.53
C THR A 467 -4.73 8.89 -51.48
N VAL A 468 -4.23 10.14 -51.55
CA VAL A 468 -5.00 11.37 -51.65
C VAL A 468 -4.82 11.99 -53.03
N PHE A 469 -5.94 12.34 -53.69
CA PHE A 469 -5.91 13.10 -54.93
C PHE A 469 -5.82 14.58 -54.63
N VAL A 470 -4.86 15.23 -55.23
CA VAL A 470 -4.64 16.67 -54.98
C VAL A 470 -4.74 17.44 -56.29
N ASN A 471 -5.55 18.50 -56.29
CA ASN A 471 -5.74 19.38 -57.42
C ASN A 471 -5.24 20.79 -57.01
N VAL A 472 -4.26 21.31 -57.68
CA VAL A 472 -3.59 22.56 -57.36
C VAL A 472 -4.04 23.65 -58.35
N HIS A 473 -4.49 24.80 -57.83
CA HIS A 473 -5.01 25.95 -58.56
C HIS A 473 -4.38 27.25 -58.05
N LEU A 474 -3.11 27.48 -58.37
CA LEU A 474 -2.39 28.68 -57.95
C LEU A 474 -2.57 29.86 -58.92
N GLY A 475 -2.76 29.56 -60.19
CA GLY A 475 -2.78 30.53 -61.26
C GLY A 475 -1.39 31.13 -61.54
N TYR A 476 -0.32 30.51 -61.00
CA TYR A 476 1.09 30.88 -61.22
C TYR A 476 1.98 29.66 -60.99
N VAL A 477 3.25 29.75 -61.40
CA VAL A 477 4.26 28.72 -61.13
C VAL A 477 5.13 29.20 -59.97
N LYS A 478 5.13 28.42 -58.87
CA LYS A 478 5.99 28.73 -57.71
C LYS A 478 7.44 28.40 -58.03
N GLY A 479 8.35 29.29 -57.72
CA GLY A 479 9.76 29.24 -58.13
C GLY A 479 10.08 29.96 -59.42
N ASP A 480 9.08 30.44 -60.19
CA ASP A 480 9.24 31.20 -61.43
C ASP A 480 9.28 32.73 -61.09
N LEU A 481 10.40 33.19 -60.60
CA LEU A 481 10.57 34.58 -60.15
C LEU A 481 10.70 35.58 -61.30
N ASP A 482 11.16 35.14 -62.50
CA ASP A 482 11.19 35.99 -63.67
C ASP A 482 9.91 35.93 -64.54
N ARG A 483 8.93 35.04 -64.13
CA ARG A 483 7.60 34.92 -64.74
C ARG A 483 7.59 34.48 -66.22
N ASN A 484 8.61 33.70 -66.57
CA ASN A 484 8.70 33.18 -67.93
C ASN A 484 8.00 31.82 -68.11
N ASN A 485 7.30 31.29 -67.08
CA ASN A 485 6.63 29.99 -66.94
C ASN A 485 7.61 28.79 -66.93
N LEU A 486 8.86 29.02 -66.63
CA LEU A 486 9.88 27.99 -66.44
C LEU A 486 10.56 28.23 -65.10
N VAL A 487 10.79 27.20 -64.32
CA VAL A 487 11.62 27.29 -63.11
C VAL A 487 13.00 26.78 -63.46
N ASP A 488 13.99 27.71 -63.43
CA ASP A 488 15.34 27.36 -63.81
C ASP A 488 16.43 28.02 -62.90
N ALA A 489 17.71 27.94 -63.32
CA ALA A 489 18.80 28.45 -62.50
C ALA A 489 18.82 29.99 -62.42
N ASN A 490 18.14 30.69 -63.33
CA ASN A 490 18.00 32.13 -63.30
C ASN A 490 17.10 32.54 -62.12
N ASP A 491 16.00 31.84 -61.89
CA ASP A 491 15.09 32.10 -60.77
C ASP A 491 15.77 31.89 -59.43
N ALA A 492 16.58 30.85 -59.26
CA ALA A 492 17.38 30.66 -58.07
C ALA A 492 18.38 31.79 -57.82
N SER A 493 18.91 32.34 -58.90
CA SER A 493 19.79 33.52 -58.83
C SER A 493 19.02 34.76 -58.35
N ILE A 494 17.80 34.98 -58.88
CA ILE A 494 16.90 36.05 -58.48
C ILE A 494 16.52 35.92 -56.99
N ALA A 495 16.18 34.68 -56.53
CA ALA A 495 15.91 34.44 -55.13
C ALA A 495 17.06 34.85 -54.21
N LEU A 496 18.30 34.53 -54.59
CA LEU A 496 19.49 34.94 -53.84
C LEU A 496 19.74 36.47 -53.91
N GLU A 497 19.38 37.14 -55.01
CA GLU A 497 19.43 38.61 -55.10
C GLU A 497 18.42 39.26 -54.18
N ILE A 498 17.18 38.77 -54.14
CA ILE A 498 16.11 39.22 -53.22
C ILE A 498 16.58 39.04 -51.78
N PHE A 499 17.09 37.88 -51.44
CA PHE A 499 17.63 37.59 -50.10
C PHE A 499 18.72 38.56 -49.69
N LYS A 500 19.68 38.86 -50.57
CA LYS A 500 20.77 39.81 -50.31
C LYS A 500 20.31 41.26 -50.21
N SER A 501 19.21 41.62 -50.86
CA SER A 501 18.69 42.99 -50.85
C SER A 501 17.99 43.36 -49.56
N GLU A 502 17.67 42.34 -48.70
CA GLU A 502 16.86 42.48 -47.47
C GLU A 502 15.49 43.16 -47.72
N SER A 503 15.04 43.24 -48.96
CA SER A 503 13.77 43.86 -49.36
C SER A 503 12.96 42.83 -50.16
N GLN A 504 11.90 42.33 -49.58
CA GLN A 504 11.02 41.30 -50.17
C GLN A 504 9.61 41.85 -50.27
N THR A 505 9.00 41.78 -51.45
CA THR A 505 7.61 42.18 -51.65
C THR A 505 6.67 40.98 -51.45
N GLN A 506 5.38 41.23 -51.25
CA GLN A 506 4.36 40.16 -51.20
C GLN A 506 4.30 39.38 -52.52
N GLU A 507 4.65 40.00 -53.61
CA GLU A 507 4.71 39.37 -54.92
C GLU A 507 5.96 38.52 -55.10
N ASP A 508 7.10 38.91 -54.56
CA ASP A 508 8.31 38.09 -54.51
C ASP A 508 8.04 36.83 -53.65
N LEU A 509 7.46 36.98 -52.46
CA LEU A 509 7.08 35.87 -51.60
C LEU A 509 6.14 34.90 -52.29
N LYS A 510 5.16 35.38 -53.04
CA LYS A 510 4.23 34.56 -53.79
C LYS A 510 4.91 33.57 -54.73
N TYR A 511 5.96 34.00 -55.40
CA TYR A 511 6.70 33.17 -56.36
C TYR A 511 7.92 32.50 -55.75
N GLY A 512 8.63 33.15 -54.82
CA GLY A 512 9.96 32.77 -54.35
C GLY A 512 10.02 32.04 -53.03
N ASP A 513 9.04 32.18 -52.11
CA ASP A 513 8.98 31.46 -50.83
C ASP A 513 8.53 30.01 -51.06
N MET A 514 9.50 29.12 -51.29
CA MET A 514 9.26 27.76 -51.72
C MET A 514 8.78 26.86 -50.60
N ASP A 515 9.11 27.19 -49.34
CA ASP A 515 8.74 26.39 -48.16
C ASP A 515 7.62 27.03 -47.32
N ASP A 516 7.07 28.18 -47.80
CA ASP A 516 5.98 28.93 -47.15
C ASP A 516 6.34 29.39 -45.72
N ASN A 517 7.59 29.75 -45.46
CA ASN A 517 8.05 30.23 -44.16
C ASN A 517 7.89 31.78 -44.00
N GLY A 518 7.49 32.46 -45.05
CA GLY A 518 7.22 33.90 -45.09
C GLY A 518 8.41 34.79 -45.42
N ILE A 519 9.54 34.21 -45.80
CA ILE A 519 10.74 34.89 -46.27
C ILE A 519 11.32 34.16 -47.47
N ILE A 520 12.06 34.88 -48.35
CA ILE A 520 12.90 34.26 -49.38
C ILE A 520 14.33 34.27 -48.86
N ASP A 521 14.94 33.08 -48.73
CA ASP A 521 16.30 32.90 -48.26
C ASP A 521 17.12 31.93 -49.14
N ALA A 522 18.30 31.54 -48.67
CA ALA A 522 19.15 30.61 -49.39
C ALA A 522 18.56 29.20 -49.53
N ASN A 523 17.63 28.82 -48.63
CA ASN A 523 16.92 27.54 -48.69
C ASN A 523 15.96 27.51 -49.88
N ASP A 524 15.21 28.61 -50.10
CA ASP A 524 14.30 28.74 -51.25
C ASP A 524 15.06 28.68 -52.59
N ALA A 525 16.19 29.36 -52.70
CA ALA A 525 17.03 29.22 -53.87
C ALA A 525 17.48 27.79 -54.13
N SER A 526 17.76 27.01 -53.07
CA SER A 526 18.11 25.60 -53.18
C SER A 526 16.91 24.76 -53.63
N LEU A 527 15.72 25.05 -53.11
CA LEU A 527 14.47 24.39 -53.48
C LEU A 527 14.09 24.67 -54.95
N ILE A 528 14.32 25.93 -55.42
CA ILE A 528 14.13 26.27 -56.85
C ILE A 528 15.06 25.44 -57.74
N LEU A 529 16.33 25.26 -57.35
CA LEU A 529 17.26 24.38 -58.10
C LEU A 529 16.86 22.89 -58.07
N GLU A 530 16.23 22.43 -57.01
CA GLU A 530 15.67 21.08 -56.95
C GLU A 530 14.53 20.89 -57.96
N VAL A 531 13.58 21.85 -58.00
CA VAL A 531 12.51 21.87 -59.02
C VAL A 531 13.08 21.88 -60.44
N TYR A 532 14.10 22.67 -60.69
CA TYR A 532 14.79 22.68 -61.99
C TYR A 532 15.40 21.32 -62.36
N LYS A 533 15.99 20.61 -61.41
CA LYS A 533 16.54 19.26 -61.64
C LYS A 533 15.44 18.23 -61.94
N ILE A 534 14.27 18.35 -61.33
CA ILE A 534 13.13 17.45 -61.56
C ILE A 534 12.50 17.72 -62.93
N ASN A 535 12.54 18.96 -63.44
CA ASN A 535 11.97 19.37 -64.72
C ASN A 535 12.89 19.05 -65.92
N LYS A 536 14.17 18.69 -65.71
CA LYS A 536 15.12 18.20 -66.69
C LYS A 536 14.97 16.68 -66.92
#